data_864113445b960b0e831b60aa4718175f
#
_entry.id   864113445b960b0e831b60aa4718175f
#
_cell.length_a   1.000
_cell.length_b   1.000
_cell.length_c   1.000
_cell.angle_alpha   90.00
_cell.angle_beta   90.00
_cell.angle_gamma   90.00
#
_symmetry.space_group_name_H-M   'P 1'
#
loop_
_entity.id
_entity.type
_entity.pdbx_description
1 polymer ?
#
loop_
_entity_poly.entity_id
_entity_poly.type
_entity_poly.pdbx_seq_one_letter_code
_entity_poly.pdbx_strand_id
1 'polypeptide(L)'
;MEKHKKLAVTEEEKSINIVDLFVYLVVHWKWYLLSILLFGGCFWYIYCKPPFTYSRVAIVMIKTPANSRSTMQLNNSDFTGLVNVASEILQFKSKELMRKVIDRLQANISYTVYDGLRPVELYTESPVRVTFLDAGMDEAHSLSVTPKSRQQVELADFSRGMEQRKVVNLNDTIHTALGRLIVFAAENYGESSFGKPVLVTCKPPEEMVSFWLYNLAIKQMSGDAALLHLTMNDLSPTR
;
A
#
# COMPACT_ATOMS: atom_id res chain seq x y z
N MET A 1 8.06 74.99 39.91
CA MET A 1 6.67 74.79 39.45
C MET A 1 6.72 74.32 38.04
N GLU A 2 6.78 73.05 37.85
CA GLU A 2 6.95 72.41 36.54
C GLU A 2 5.74 71.52 36.28
N LYS A 3 4.92 71.93 35.27
CA LYS A 3 3.69 71.23 34.88
C LYS A 3 4.01 69.99 34.06
N HIS A 4 3.84 68.83 34.65
CA HIS A 4 3.79 67.59 33.92
C HIS A 4 2.54 67.55 33.01
N LYS A 5 2.80 67.65 31.71
CA LYS A 5 1.77 67.49 30.67
C LYS A 5 1.74 65.94 30.37
N LYS A 6 0.77 65.27 30.99
CA LYS A 6 0.44 63.88 30.62
C LYS A 6 -0.09 63.87 29.19
N LEU A 7 0.68 63.29 28.28
CA LEU A 7 0.23 62.89 26.97
C LEU A 7 -0.66 61.64 27.16
N ALA A 8 -1.95 61.81 27.04
CA ALA A 8 -2.90 60.73 26.90
C ALA A 8 -2.72 60.15 25.47
N VAL A 9 -2.10 58.99 25.38
CA VAL A 9 -2.12 58.20 24.16
C VAL A 9 -3.52 57.61 24.09
N THR A 10 -4.38 58.19 23.25
CA THR A 10 -5.66 57.64 22.88
C THR A 10 -5.35 56.47 21.93
N GLU A 11 -5.43 55.24 22.43
CA GLU A 11 -5.54 54.07 21.56
C GLU A 11 -6.86 54.19 20.83
N GLU A 12 -6.82 54.68 19.60
CA GLU A 12 -7.93 54.54 18.67
C GLU A 12 -8.11 53.05 18.44
N GLU A 13 -9.10 52.46 19.08
CA GLU A 13 -9.63 51.15 18.66
C GLU A 13 -10.07 51.28 17.21
N LYS A 14 -9.21 50.81 16.32
CA LYS A 14 -9.45 50.79 14.89
C LYS A 14 -10.56 49.78 14.63
N SER A 15 -11.81 50.23 14.77
CA SER A 15 -12.96 49.42 14.39
C SER A 15 -12.80 49.04 12.93
N ILE A 16 -12.59 47.75 12.69
CA ILE A 16 -12.44 47.21 11.35
C ILE A 16 -13.78 47.34 10.64
N ASN A 17 -13.90 48.36 9.79
CA ASN A 17 -15.07 48.52 8.95
C ASN A 17 -15.14 47.39 7.95
N ILE A 18 -16.23 46.61 8.01
CA ILE A 18 -16.48 45.44 7.10
C ILE A 18 -16.43 45.90 5.64
N VAL A 19 -16.85 47.12 5.36
CA VAL A 19 -16.83 47.73 4.01
C VAL A 19 -15.39 47.97 3.53
N ASP A 20 -14.50 48.48 4.39
CA ASP A 20 -13.09 48.69 4.04
C ASP A 20 -12.37 47.36 3.80
N LEU A 21 -12.71 46.34 4.59
CA LEU A 21 -12.20 44.98 4.39
C LEU A 21 -12.65 44.39 3.03
N PHE A 22 -13.90 44.63 2.66
CA PHE A 22 -14.45 44.19 1.37
C PHE A 22 -13.79 44.91 0.19
N VAL A 23 -13.59 46.20 0.28
CA VAL A 23 -12.88 47.03 -0.74
C VAL A 23 -11.43 46.53 -0.88
N TYR A 24 -10.74 46.30 0.24
CA TYR A 24 -9.38 45.78 0.23
C TYR A 24 -9.31 44.37 -0.46
N LEU A 25 -10.27 43.51 -0.18
CA LEU A 25 -10.40 42.21 -0.79
C LEU A 25 -10.60 42.30 -2.31
N VAL A 26 -11.48 43.20 -2.77
CA VAL A 26 -11.75 43.39 -4.20
C VAL A 26 -10.54 44.02 -4.91
N VAL A 27 -9.84 44.97 -4.32
CA VAL A 27 -8.65 45.58 -4.92
C VAL A 27 -7.51 44.57 -5.07
N HIS A 28 -7.37 43.65 -4.12
CA HIS A 28 -6.29 42.64 -4.12
C HIS A 28 -6.74 41.28 -4.67
N TRP A 29 -7.86 41.19 -5.40
CA TRP A 29 -8.42 39.93 -5.87
C TRP A 29 -7.42 39.04 -6.66
N LYS A 30 -6.47 39.67 -7.38
CA LYS A 30 -5.42 38.98 -8.14
C LYS A 30 -4.53 38.11 -7.25
N TRP A 31 -4.21 38.57 -6.04
CA TRP A 31 -3.39 37.83 -5.08
C TRP A 31 -4.14 36.63 -4.51
N TYR A 32 -5.46 36.78 -4.25
CA TYR A 32 -6.30 35.67 -3.82
C TYR A 32 -6.42 34.59 -4.92
N LEU A 33 -6.58 35.03 -6.18
CA LEU A 33 -6.66 34.14 -7.32
C LEU A 33 -5.34 33.39 -7.50
N LEU A 34 -4.19 34.07 -7.38
CA LEU A 34 -2.87 33.46 -7.41
C LEU A 34 -2.70 32.45 -6.28
N SER A 35 -3.12 32.79 -5.07
CA SER A 35 -3.08 31.92 -3.90
C SER A 35 -3.93 30.65 -4.12
N ILE A 36 -5.17 30.80 -4.59
CA ILE A 36 -6.07 29.67 -4.89
C ILE A 36 -5.45 28.76 -5.95
N LEU A 37 -4.86 29.33 -7.00
CA LEU A 37 -4.22 28.56 -8.06
C LEU A 37 -3.00 27.80 -7.54
N LEU A 38 -2.18 28.43 -6.70
CA LEU A 38 -0.98 27.82 -6.12
C LEU A 38 -1.36 26.69 -5.15
N PHE A 39 -2.27 26.96 -4.22
CA PHE A 39 -2.71 25.95 -3.25
C PHE A 39 -3.53 24.85 -3.94
N GLY A 40 -4.42 25.19 -4.86
CA GLY A 40 -5.19 24.24 -5.65
C GLY A 40 -4.28 23.31 -6.46
N GLY A 41 -3.26 23.86 -7.13
CA GLY A 41 -2.25 23.07 -7.84
C GLY A 41 -1.44 22.15 -6.93
N CYS A 42 -1.04 22.64 -5.76
CA CYS A 42 -0.34 21.86 -4.75
C CYS A 42 -1.21 20.71 -4.22
N PHE A 43 -2.47 20.98 -3.88
CA PHE A 43 -3.41 19.95 -3.44
C PHE A 43 -3.71 18.93 -4.54
N TRP A 44 -3.89 19.38 -5.78
CA TRP A 44 -4.06 18.52 -6.93
C TRP A 44 -2.88 17.55 -7.08
N TYR A 45 -1.65 18.08 -7.01
CA TYR A 45 -0.43 17.28 -7.11
C TYR A 45 -0.32 16.24 -5.99
N ILE A 46 -0.61 16.63 -4.74
CA ILE A 46 -0.61 15.72 -3.58
C ILE A 46 -1.70 14.64 -3.75
N TYR A 47 -2.88 15.01 -4.24
CA TYR A 47 -3.99 14.08 -4.47
C TYR A 47 -3.71 13.05 -5.57
N CYS A 48 -2.96 13.44 -6.61
CA CYS A 48 -2.63 12.55 -7.72
C CYS A 48 -1.55 11.51 -7.41
N LYS A 49 -0.76 11.70 -6.34
CA LYS A 49 0.36 10.80 -6.00
C LYS A 49 -0.02 9.49 -5.30
N PRO A 50 -0.93 9.48 -4.30
CA PRO A 50 -1.16 8.25 -3.54
C PRO A 50 -1.83 7.17 -4.40
N PRO A 51 -1.41 5.90 -4.21
CA PRO A 51 -2.10 4.77 -4.83
C PRO A 51 -3.50 4.61 -4.27
N PHE A 52 -4.38 3.98 -5.03
CA PHE A 52 -5.67 3.57 -4.52
C PHE A 52 -5.50 2.43 -3.52
N THR A 53 -6.26 2.50 -2.43
CA THR A 53 -6.31 1.43 -1.44
C THR A 53 -7.67 0.75 -1.52
N TYR A 54 -7.65 -0.57 -1.68
CA TYR A 54 -8.84 -1.41 -1.76
C TYR A 54 -9.01 -2.17 -0.47
N SER A 55 -10.23 -2.21 0.07
CA SER A 55 -10.56 -3.02 1.25
C SER A 55 -11.34 -4.25 0.81
N ARG A 56 -10.84 -5.41 1.17
CA ARG A 56 -11.50 -6.71 0.92
C ARG A 56 -11.91 -7.34 2.23
N VAL A 57 -13.05 -8.00 2.17
CA VAL A 57 -13.66 -8.64 3.33
C VAL A 57 -13.91 -10.10 3.02
N ALA A 58 -13.51 -10.96 3.95
CA ALA A 58 -13.83 -12.38 3.92
C ALA A 58 -14.51 -12.78 5.24
N ILE A 59 -15.54 -13.61 5.15
CA ILE A 59 -16.22 -14.17 6.32
C ILE A 59 -15.81 -15.64 6.43
N VAL A 60 -15.23 -16.01 7.57
CA VAL A 60 -14.78 -17.37 7.85
C VAL A 60 -15.57 -17.90 9.03
N MET A 61 -16.16 -19.08 8.87
CA MET A 61 -16.84 -19.81 9.94
C MET A 61 -15.86 -20.82 10.55
N ILE A 62 -15.66 -20.71 11.85
CA ILE A 62 -14.87 -21.67 12.63
C ILE A 62 -15.76 -22.86 12.94
N LYS A 63 -15.36 -24.06 12.47
CA LYS A 63 -15.99 -25.31 12.88
C LYS A 63 -15.30 -25.82 14.12
N THR A 64 -15.99 -25.83 15.25
CA THR A 64 -15.52 -26.55 16.44
C THR A 64 -15.55 -28.04 16.16
N PRO A 65 -14.45 -28.78 16.33
CA PRO A 65 -14.45 -30.23 16.14
C PRO A 65 -15.43 -30.86 17.12
N ALA A 66 -16.30 -31.74 16.63
CA ALA A 66 -17.38 -32.39 17.40
C ALA A 66 -16.86 -33.22 18.59
N ASN A 67 -15.56 -33.53 18.64
CA ASN A 67 -14.94 -34.36 19.70
C ASN A 67 -14.58 -33.63 21.00
N SER A 68 -14.76 -32.30 21.07
CA SER A 68 -14.52 -31.58 22.33
C SER A 68 -15.65 -31.71 23.33
N ARG A 69 -16.68 -32.49 23.03
CA ARG A 69 -17.83 -32.72 23.93
C ARG A 69 -17.63 -33.81 25.01
N SER A 70 -16.50 -34.51 25.02
CA SER A 70 -16.40 -35.72 25.86
C SER A 70 -15.54 -35.63 27.12
N THR A 71 -14.98 -34.48 27.47
CA THR A 71 -14.27 -34.36 28.75
C THR A 71 -14.49 -33.01 29.38
N MET A 72 -15.32 -32.98 30.34
CA MET A 72 -15.66 -31.98 31.36
C MET A 72 -17.05 -31.34 31.23
N GLN A 73 -18.01 -32.13 31.62
CA GLN A 73 -19.25 -31.68 32.18
C GLN A 73 -18.98 -31.09 33.60
N LEU A 74 -18.49 -29.86 33.66
CA LEU A 74 -18.43 -29.03 34.85
C LEU A 74 -18.67 -27.58 34.46
N ASN A 75 -19.95 -27.17 34.59
CA ASN A 75 -20.43 -25.80 34.86
C ASN A 75 -19.57 -24.62 34.40
N ASN A 76 -19.47 -24.37 33.09
CA ASN A 76 -19.28 -23.05 32.51
C ASN A 76 -19.23 -23.15 30.98
N SER A 77 -20.39 -23.37 30.36
CA SER A 77 -20.52 -23.55 28.91
C SER A 77 -20.14 -22.31 28.07
N ASP A 78 -20.04 -21.15 28.66
CA ASP A 78 -19.79 -19.89 27.93
C ASP A 78 -18.30 -19.60 27.72
N PHE A 79 -17.43 -20.07 28.62
CA PHE A 79 -15.97 -19.79 28.50
C PHE A 79 -15.26 -20.65 27.48
N THR A 80 -15.71 -21.87 27.20
CA THR A 80 -15.04 -22.78 26.25
C THR A 80 -15.20 -22.34 24.79
N GLY A 81 -16.36 -21.76 24.45
CA GLY A 81 -16.59 -21.22 23.10
C GLY A 81 -15.75 -19.97 22.82
N LEU A 82 -15.65 -19.06 23.79
CA LEU A 82 -14.88 -17.82 23.68
C LEU A 82 -13.37 -18.07 23.61
N VAL A 83 -12.85 -19.01 24.40
CA VAL A 83 -11.43 -19.39 24.39
C VAL A 83 -11.03 -20.00 23.04
N ASN A 84 -11.91 -20.79 22.44
CA ASN A 84 -11.63 -21.43 21.15
C ASN A 84 -11.56 -20.40 20.02
N VAL A 85 -12.49 -19.44 19.97
CA VAL A 85 -12.49 -18.36 18.97
C VAL A 85 -11.27 -17.46 19.13
N ALA A 86 -10.90 -17.11 20.36
CA ALA A 86 -9.70 -16.30 20.61
C ALA A 86 -8.41 -17.01 20.18
N SER A 87 -8.32 -18.32 20.38
CA SER A 87 -7.19 -19.12 19.94
C SER A 87 -7.07 -19.15 18.42
N GLU A 88 -8.18 -19.29 17.71
CA GLU A 88 -8.22 -19.26 16.25
C GLU A 88 -7.82 -17.88 15.71
N ILE A 89 -8.28 -16.78 16.32
CA ILE A 89 -7.85 -15.43 15.96
C ILE A 89 -6.34 -15.27 16.11
N LEU A 90 -5.74 -15.82 17.17
CA LEU A 90 -4.29 -15.81 17.38
C LEU A 90 -3.56 -16.63 16.31
N GLN A 91 -4.12 -17.77 15.87
CA GLN A 91 -3.55 -18.55 14.78
C GLN A 91 -3.56 -17.77 13.47
N PHE A 92 -4.67 -17.09 13.12
CA PHE A 92 -4.72 -16.22 11.93
C PHE A 92 -3.70 -15.09 11.97
N LYS A 93 -3.35 -14.59 13.16
CA LYS A 93 -2.31 -13.58 13.37
C LYS A 93 -0.91 -14.16 13.56
N SER A 94 -0.74 -15.46 13.36
CA SER A 94 0.58 -16.10 13.45
C SER A 94 1.48 -15.66 12.32
N LYS A 95 2.72 -15.27 12.67
CA LYS A 95 3.75 -14.90 11.69
C LYS A 95 4.09 -16.07 10.76
N GLU A 96 4.11 -17.29 11.30
CA GLU A 96 4.41 -18.50 10.54
C GLU A 96 3.33 -18.79 9.47
N LEU A 97 2.05 -18.63 9.84
CA LEU A 97 0.95 -18.77 8.89
C LEU A 97 1.03 -17.71 7.80
N MET A 98 1.26 -16.45 8.20
CA MET A 98 1.38 -15.35 7.24
C MET A 98 2.56 -15.55 6.29
N ARG A 99 3.71 -16.03 6.78
CA ARG A 99 4.86 -16.37 5.94
C ARG A 99 4.50 -17.41 4.87
N LYS A 100 3.83 -18.50 5.27
CA LYS A 100 3.38 -19.54 4.31
C LYS A 100 2.41 -18.98 3.26
N VAL A 101 1.54 -18.04 3.65
CA VAL A 101 0.63 -17.37 2.72
C VAL A 101 1.41 -16.50 1.74
N ILE A 102 2.36 -15.70 2.22
CA ILE A 102 3.23 -14.85 1.38
C ILE A 102 4.01 -15.69 0.38
N ASP A 103 4.64 -16.77 0.83
CA ASP A 103 5.43 -17.66 -0.03
C ASP A 103 4.54 -18.31 -1.09
N ARG A 104 3.35 -18.78 -0.70
CA ARG A 104 2.41 -19.43 -1.63
C ARG A 104 1.84 -18.48 -2.67
N LEU A 105 1.56 -17.25 -2.29
CA LEU A 105 1.00 -16.22 -3.17
C LEU A 105 2.07 -15.35 -3.85
N GLN A 106 3.36 -15.55 -3.50
CA GLN A 106 4.47 -14.68 -3.91
C GLN A 106 4.15 -13.19 -3.63
N ALA A 107 3.49 -12.94 -2.49
CA ALA A 107 3.03 -11.60 -2.11
C ALA A 107 4.16 -10.68 -1.62
N ASN A 108 5.40 -11.16 -1.65
CA ASN A 108 6.63 -10.38 -1.45
C ASN A 108 7.12 -9.70 -2.73
N ILE A 109 6.53 -10.01 -3.89
CA ILE A 109 6.85 -9.37 -5.17
C ILE A 109 5.68 -8.49 -5.59
N SER A 110 5.95 -7.22 -5.84
CA SER A 110 4.98 -6.26 -6.35
C SER A 110 5.31 -5.83 -7.77
N TYR A 111 4.27 -5.62 -8.57
CA TYR A 111 4.35 -5.21 -9.97
C TYR A 111 3.62 -3.89 -10.13
N THR A 112 4.37 -2.80 -10.24
CA THR A 112 3.80 -1.46 -10.28
C THR A 112 3.99 -0.82 -11.65
N VAL A 113 2.94 -0.23 -12.19
CA VAL A 113 2.98 0.62 -13.39
C VAL A 113 2.53 2.02 -12.99
N TYR A 114 3.16 3.03 -13.61
CA TYR A 114 2.75 4.40 -13.40
C TYR A 114 1.70 4.81 -14.44
N ASP A 115 0.51 5.14 -13.96
CA ASP A 115 -0.52 5.80 -14.76
C ASP A 115 -0.46 7.31 -14.45
N GLY A 116 0.25 8.04 -15.32
CA GLY A 116 0.63 9.42 -15.06
C GLY A 116 1.54 9.55 -13.84
N LEU A 117 1.04 10.16 -12.76
CA LEU A 117 1.79 10.37 -11.50
C LEU A 117 1.46 9.30 -10.43
N ARG A 118 0.47 8.46 -10.70
CA ARG A 118 -0.04 7.50 -9.72
C ARG A 118 0.51 6.10 -9.96
N PRO A 119 1.12 5.46 -8.96
CA PRO A 119 1.49 4.06 -9.05
C PRO A 119 0.24 3.16 -8.93
N VAL A 120 0.12 2.20 -9.81
CA VAL A 120 -0.94 1.19 -9.84
C VAL A 120 -0.29 -0.18 -9.69
N GLU A 121 -0.73 -0.93 -8.69
CA GLU A 121 -0.28 -2.30 -8.44
C GLU A 121 -1.06 -3.27 -9.32
N LEU A 122 -0.37 -4.04 -10.17
CA LEU A 122 -1.00 -4.95 -11.14
C LEU A 122 -1.23 -6.37 -10.60
N TYR A 123 -0.39 -6.85 -9.68
CA TYR A 123 -0.40 -8.22 -9.14
C TYR A 123 -0.61 -9.28 -10.23
N THR A 124 -1.82 -9.87 -10.33
CA THR A 124 -2.15 -10.89 -11.34
C THR A 124 -2.31 -10.34 -12.75
N GLU A 125 -2.60 -9.06 -12.90
CA GLU A 125 -2.76 -8.38 -14.19
C GLU A 125 -1.43 -7.97 -14.82
N SER A 126 -0.31 -8.19 -14.13
CA SER A 126 1.01 -7.90 -14.67
C SER A 126 1.27 -8.69 -15.95
N PRO A 127 1.79 -8.05 -17.01
CA PRO A 127 2.17 -8.76 -18.24
C PRO A 127 3.38 -9.67 -18.06
N VAL A 128 4.20 -9.42 -17.04
CA VAL A 128 5.40 -10.20 -16.75
C VAL A 128 5.37 -10.76 -15.35
N ARG A 129 5.97 -11.93 -15.16
CA ARG A 129 6.22 -12.53 -13.86
C ARG A 129 7.72 -12.76 -13.70
N VAL A 130 8.29 -12.31 -12.59
CA VAL A 130 9.72 -12.45 -12.29
C VAL A 130 9.90 -13.38 -11.10
N THR A 131 10.79 -14.35 -11.26
CA THR A 131 11.21 -15.25 -10.18
C THR A 131 12.67 -15.00 -9.88
N PHE A 132 12.98 -14.66 -8.65
CA PHE A 132 14.34 -14.49 -8.14
C PHE A 132 14.83 -15.85 -7.62
N LEU A 133 15.97 -16.36 -8.13
CA LEU A 133 16.52 -17.66 -7.76
C LEU A 133 17.50 -17.57 -6.59
N ASP A 134 18.30 -16.52 -6.55
CA ASP A 134 19.40 -16.36 -5.60
C ASP A 134 19.29 -15.08 -4.74
N ALA A 135 18.20 -14.33 -4.86
CA ALA A 135 18.07 -13.11 -4.09
C ALA A 135 18.20 -13.44 -2.60
N GLY A 136 19.30 -13.00 -2.01
CA GLY A 136 19.41 -12.92 -0.56
C GLY A 136 18.20 -12.12 -0.08
N MET A 137 17.30 -12.79 0.60
CA MET A 137 15.98 -12.26 0.97
C MET A 137 16.04 -11.19 2.06
N ASP A 138 17.24 -10.68 2.36
CA ASP A 138 17.47 -9.75 3.47
C ASP A 138 17.31 -8.28 3.08
N GLU A 139 17.32 -7.98 1.77
CA GLU A 139 17.21 -6.61 1.27
C GLU A 139 16.11 -6.50 0.20
N ALA A 140 15.49 -5.32 0.14
CA ALA A 140 14.55 -5.00 -0.93
C ALA A 140 15.29 -4.76 -2.24
N HIS A 141 14.83 -5.40 -3.31
CA HIS A 141 15.37 -5.27 -4.66
C HIS A 141 14.30 -4.73 -5.59
N SER A 142 14.68 -3.83 -6.49
CA SER A 142 13.80 -3.33 -7.53
C SER A 142 14.49 -3.36 -8.89
N LEU A 143 13.70 -3.62 -9.93
CA LEU A 143 14.13 -3.54 -11.30
C LEU A 143 12.94 -3.16 -12.18
N SER A 144 13.23 -2.50 -13.29
CA SER A 144 12.24 -2.16 -14.31
C SER A 144 12.29 -3.19 -15.43
N VAL A 145 11.16 -3.79 -15.76
CA VAL A 145 11.01 -4.76 -16.85
C VAL A 145 10.13 -4.15 -17.92
N THR A 146 10.67 -3.91 -19.11
CA THR A 146 9.93 -3.36 -20.23
C THR A 146 9.78 -4.40 -21.33
N PRO A 147 8.58 -4.91 -21.61
CA PRO A 147 8.32 -5.79 -22.76
C PRO A 147 8.67 -5.09 -24.08
N LYS A 148 9.51 -5.69 -24.92
CA LYS A 148 9.92 -5.14 -26.23
C LYS A 148 9.30 -5.91 -27.40
N SER A 149 9.24 -7.21 -27.29
CA SER A 149 8.68 -8.09 -28.31
C SER A 149 8.08 -9.34 -27.68
N ARG A 150 7.54 -10.25 -28.49
CA ARG A 150 6.95 -11.49 -28.00
C ARG A 150 7.91 -12.40 -27.23
N GLN A 151 9.24 -12.22 -27.40
CA GLN A 151 10.26 -13.08 -26.79
C GLN A 151 11.31 -12.33 -26.00
N GLN A 152 11.29 -10.99 -26.03
CA GLN A 152 12.35 -10.16 -25.44
C GLN A 152 11.80 -9.10 -24.52
N VAL A 153 12.50 -8.91 -23.42
CA VAL A 153 12.25 -7.85 -22.43
C VAL A 153 13.54 -7.07 -22.19
N GLU A 154 13.41 -5.80 -21.91
CA GLU A 154 14.51 -4.94 -21.47
C GLU A 154 14.45 -4.83 -19.96
N LEU A 155 15.56 -5.12 -19.29
CA LEU A 155 15.76 -4.93 -17.86
C LEU A 155 16.56 -3.66 -17.63
N ALA A 156 16.11 -2.83 -16.68
CA ALA A 156 16.76 -1.57 -16.32
C ALA A 156 16.55 -1.25 -14.83
N ASP A 157 17.13 -0.15 -14.36
CA ASP A 157 16.89 0.45 -13.03
C ASP A 157 17.11 -0.53 -11.87
N PHE A 158 18.24 -1.23 -11.90
CA PHE A 158 18.64 -2.08 -10.78
C PHE A 158 18.96 -1.24 -9.54
N SER A 159 18.36 -1.54 -8.40
CA SER A 159 18.48 -0.76 -7.15
C SER A 159 19.90 -0.64 -6.57
N ARG A 160 20.90 -1.23 -7.18
CA ARG A 160 22.32 -1.15 -6.82
C ARG A 160 23.24 -0.51 -7.86
N GLY A 161 22.78 0.52 -8.54
CA GLY A 161 23.68 1.48 -9.18
C GLY A 161 24.36 1.02 -10.46
N MET A 162 23.85 0.02 -11.17
CA MET A 162 24.25 -0.27 -12.54
C MET A 162 23.07 -0.05 -13.48
N GLU A 163 23.00 1.13 -14.04
CA GLU A 163 22.04 1.54 -15.08
C GLU A 163 22.27 0.86 -16.44
N GLN A 164 22.75 -0.36 -16.46
CA GLN A 164 22.92 -1.06 -17.73
C GLN A 164 21.59 -1.67 -18.13
N ARG A 165 20.96 -1.02 -19.10
CA ARG A 165 19.83 -1.61 -19.81
C ARG A 165 20.31 -2.87 -20.52
N LYS A 166 19.67 -3.99 -20.24
CA LYS A 166 19.99 -5.28 -20.83
C LYS A 166 18.76 -5.88 -21.48
N VAL A 167 18.84 -6.14 -22.78
CA VAL A 167 17.80 -6.88 -23.48
C VAL A 167 18.06 -8.36 -23.31
N VAL A 168 17.06 -9.10 -22.86
CA VAL A 168 17.14 -10.53 -22.53
C VAL A 168 15.93 -11.26 -23.10
N ASN A 169 16.07 -12.55 -23.31
CA ASN A 169 14.95 -13.37 -23.75
C ASN A 169 14.10 -13.80 -22.55
N LEU A 170 12.81 -13.99 -22.80
CA LEU A 170 11.91 -14.60 -21.83
C LEU A 170 12.30 -16.05 -21.57
N ASN A 171 12.02 -16.53 -20.36
CA ASN A 171 12.27 -17.88 -19.86
C ASN A 171 13.76 -18.26 -19.75
N ASP A 172 14.68 -17.35 -20.02
CA ASP A 172 16.11 -17.58 -19.82
C ASP A 172 16.51 -17.19 -18.38
N THR A 173 17.51 -17.92 -17.84
CA THR A 173 18.15 -17.55 -16.59
C THR A 173 19.11 -16.39 -16.81
N ILE A 174 18.83 -15.28 -16.18
CA ILE A 174 19.57 -14.03 -16.36
C ILE A 174 20.42 -13.78 -15.11
N HIS A 175 21.72 -13.58 -15.32
CA HIS A 175 22.62 -13.16 -14.26
C HIS A 175 22.63 -11.63 -14.19
N THR A 176 22.23 -11.12 -13.02
CA THR A 176 22.17 -9.68 -12.73
C THR A 176 22.94 -9.35 -11.47
N ALA A 177 23.10 -8.07 -11.16
CA ALA A 177 23.68 -7.62 -9.88
C ALA A 177 22.82 -8.03 -8.68
N LEU A 178 21.53 -8.36 -8.88
CA LEU A 178 20.58 -8.81 -7.87
C LEU A 178 20.56 -10.35 -7.69
N GLY A 179 21.42 -11.07 -8.41
CA GLY A 179 21.42 -12.52 -8.48
C GLY A 179 20.81 -13.08 -9.77
N ARG A 180 20.55 -14.38 -9.79
CA ARG A 180 19.88 -15.03 -10.93
C ARG A 180 18.38 -14.80 -10.85
N LEU A 181 17.81 -14.41 -11.98
CA LEU A 181 16.37 -14.25 -12.11
C LEU A 181 15.88 -14.81 -13.45
N ILE A 182 14.62 -15.14 -13.50
CA ILE A 182 13.93 -15.56 -14.72
C ILE A 182 12.70 -14.67 -14.90
N VAL A 183 12.47 -14.20 -16.12
CA VAL A 183 11.29 -13.42 -16.50
C VAL A 183 10.40 -14.31 -17.37
N PHE A 184 9.17 -14.49 -16.93
CA PHE A 184 8.14 -15.24 -17.65
C PHE A 184 7.11 -14.27 -18.25
N ALA A 185 6.57 -14.63 -19.41
CA ALA A 185 5.37 -13.99 -19.92
C ALA A 185 4.15 -14.44 -19.11
N ALA A 186 3.34 -13.48 -18.64
CA ALA A 186 2.07 -13.76 -17.99
C ALA A 186 0.92 -13.77 -19.02
N GLU A 187 -0.32 -14.04 -18.58
CA GLU A 187 -1.49 -14.11 -19.45
C GLU A 187 -1.74 -12.80 -20.23
N ASN A 188 -1.44 -11.68 -19.61
CA ASN A 188 -1.62 -10.34 -20.21
C ASN A 188 -0.42 -9.87 -21.03
N TYR A 189 0.53 -10.76 -21.34
CA TYR A 189 1.67 -10.43 -22.18
C TYR A 189 1.26 -10.32 -23.64
N GLY A 190 1.27 -9.13 -24.20
CA GLY A 190 0.86 -8.87 -25.58
C GLY A 190 1.29 -7.51 -26.09
N GLU A 191 0.88 -7.18 -27.29
CA GLU A 191 1.26 -5.92 -27.98
C GLU A 191 0.83 -4.68 -27.20
N SER A 192 -0.23 -4.76 -26.40
CA SER A 192 -0.71 -3.68 -25.53
C SER A 192 0.24 -3.35 -24.37
N SER A 193 1.13 -4.27 -23.99
CA SER A 193 2.11 -4.12 -22.92
C SER A 193 3.49 -3.70 -23.42
N PHE A 194 3.74 -3.75 -24.73
CA PHE A 194 5.05 -3.40 -25.30
C PHE A 194 5.39 -1.93 -25.06
N GLY A 195 6.63 -1.68 -24.65
CA GLY A 195 7.14 -0.36 -24.36
C GLY A 195 6.70 0.25 -23.02
N LYS A 196 5.82 -0.42 -22.27
CA LYS A 196 5.39 0.05 -20.94
C LYS A 196 6.30 -0.55 -19.86
N PRO A 197 7.04 0.26 -19.10
CA PRO A 197 7.90 -0.23 -18.03
C PRO A 197 7.03 -0.70 -16.84
N VAL A 198 7.30 -1.89 -16.36
CA VAL A 198 6.74 -2.47 -15.14
C VAL A 198 7.83 -2.47 -14.08
N LEU A 199 7.64 -1.73 -13.00
CA LEU A 199 8.53 -1.75 -11.85
C LEU A 199 8.24 -2.99 -11.02
N VAL A 200 9.20 -3.89 -10.94
CA VAL A 200 9.14 -5.11 -10.14
C VAL A 200 9.94 -4.88 -8.86
N THR A 201 9.30 -4.97 -7.73
CA THR A 201 9.95 -4.82 -6.41
C THR A 201 9.77 -6.11 -5.62
N CYS A 202 10.89 -6.70 -5.20
CA CYS A 202 10.93 -7.83 -4.30
C CYS A 202 11.36 -7.34 -2.92
N LYS A 203 10.56 -7.61 -1.90
CA LYS A 203 10.83 -7.23 -0.52
C LYS A 203 11.14 -8.46 0.34
N PRO A 204 11.89 -8.28 1.46
CA PRO A 204 12.14 -9.35 2.40
C PRO A 204 10.84 -9.94 2.94
N PRO A 205 10.72 -11.28 3.03
CA PRO A 205 9.51 -11.93 3.54
C PRO A 205 9.13 -11.48 4.94
N GLU A 206 10.11 -11.22 5.81
CA GLU A 206 9.88 -10.76 7.18
C GLU A 206 9.23 -9.38 7.27
N GLU A 207 9.67 -8.46 6.41
CA GLU A 207 9.07 -7.14 6.28
C GLU A 207 7.61 -7.27 5.82
N MET A 208 7.38 -8.13 4.82
CA MET A 208 6.05 -8.36 4.28
C MET A 208 5.13 -9.07 5.26
N VAL A 209 5.63 -9.99 6.08
CA VAL A 209 4.85 -10.60 7.17
C VAL A 209 4.35 -9.52 8.13
N SER A 210 5.21 -8.63 8.54
CA SER A 210 4.85 -7.54 9.46
C SER A 210 3.85 -6.57 8.83
N PHE A 211 4.05 -6.22 7.56
CA PHE A 211 3.16 -5.36 6.79
C PHE A 211 1.74 -5.95 6.65
N TRP A 212 1.64 -7.23 6.25
CA TRP A 212 0.35 -7.89 6.05
C TRP A 212 -0.38 -8.14 7.36
N LEU A 213 0.32 -8.50 8.43
CA LEU A 213 -0.28 -8.64 9.75
C LEU A 213 -0.83 -7.32 10.30
N TYR A 214 -0.16 -6.20 10.01
CA TYR A 214 -0.65 -4.88 10.39
C TYR A 214 -1.93 -4.49 9.63
N ASN A 215 -2.02 -4.83 8.34
CA ASN A 215 -3.17 -4.53 7.49
C ASN A 215 -4.33 -5.53 7.64
N LEU A 216 -4.14 -6.63 8.36
CA LEU A 216 -5.17 -7.64 8.62
C LEU A 216 -5.95 -7.31 9.88
N ALA A 217 -7.20 -6.90 9.73
CA ALA A 217 -8.13 -6.74 10.84
C ALA A 217 -9.05 -7.96 10.94
N ILE A 218 -9.12 -8.56 12.13
CA ILE A 218 -9.98 -9.72 12.42
C ILE A 218 -10.96 -9.32 13.53
N LYS A 219 -12.25 -9.43 13.25
CA LYS A 219 -13.32 -9.14 14.19
C LYS A 219 -14.30 -10.29 14.24
N GLN A 220 -14.78 -10.65 15.42
CA GLN A 220 -15.90 -11.56 15.59
C GLN A 220 -17.19 -10.81 15.29
N MET A 221 -18.10 -11.43 14.53
CA MET A 221 -19.31 -10.77 14.03
C MET A 221 -20.39 -10.64 15.10
N SER A 222 -20.46 -11.60 16.04
CA SER A 222 -21.36 -11.60 17.20
C SER A 222 -20.70 -12.39 18.32
N GLY A 223 -21.00 -12.05 19.60
CA GLY A 223 -20.41 -12.69 20.77
C GLY A 223 -20.55 -14.21 20.80
N ASP A 224 -21.65 -14.76 20.24
CA ASP A 224 -21.94 -16.19 20.23
C ASP A 224 -21.71 -16.87 18.86
N ALA A 225 -21.37 -16.13 17.83
CA ALA A 225 -21.18 -16.68 16.50
C ALA A 225 -19.72 -17.08 16.27
N ALA A 226 -19.51 -18.32 15.82
CA ALA A 226 -18.21 -18.80 15.33
C ALA A 226 -17.85 -18.21 13.94
N LEU A 227 -18.26 -16.96 13.70
CA LEU A 227 -18.06 -16.23 12.44
C LEU A 227 -17.02 -15.14 12.65
N LEU A 228 -15.93 -15.22 11.88
CA LEU A 228 -14.89 -14.19 11.84
C LEU A 228 -15.00 -13.34 10.57
N HIS A 229 -14.93 -12.06 10.76
CA HIS A 229 -14.87 -11.05 9.71
C HIS A 229 -13.41 -10.62 9.54
N LEU A 230 -12.78 -11.05 8.46
CA LEU A 230 -11.42 -10.70 8.10
C LEU A 230 -11.47 -9.54 7.11
N THR A 231 -10.85 -8.43 7.46
CA THR A 231 -10.72 -7.27 6.57
C THR A 231 -9.26 -7.07 6.26
N MET A 232 -8.94 -6.89 5.00
CA MET A 232 -7.59 -6.63 4.53
C MET A 232 -7.58 -5.43 3.58
N ASN A 233 -6.62 -4.55 3.76
CA ASN A 233 -6.39 -3.42 2.88
C ASN A 233 -5.17 -3.68 2.01
N ASP A 234 -5.33 -3.50 0.70
CA ASP A 234 -4.28 -3.71 -0.29
C ASP A 234 -4.31 -2.62 -1.37
N LEU A 235 -3.20 -2.49 -2.09
CA LEU A 235 -3.06 -1.59 -3.24
C LEU A 235 -3.56 -2.23 -4.54
N SER A 236 -3.72 -3.55 -4.56
CA SER A 236 -4.25 -4.29 -5.71
C SER A 236 -5.71 -4.69 -5.51
N PRO A 237 -6.58 -4.48 -6.50
CA PRO A 237 -7.97 -4.95 -6.44
C PRO A 237 -8.10 -6.48 -6.62
N THR A 238 -7.05 -7.16 -7.09
CA THR A 238 -7.09 -8.59 -7.47
C THR A 238 -6.32 -9.52 -6.54
N ARG A 239 -5.61 -8.98 -5.55
CA ARG A 239 -4.86 -9.75 -4.54
C ARG A 239 -5.73 -10.27 -3.41
#